data_53fc742272131655b7e566dc9b47540b
#
_entry.id   53fc742272131655b7e566dc9b47540b
#
_cell.length_a   1.000
_cell.length_b   1.000
_cell.length_c   1.000
_cell.angle_alpha   90.00
_cell.angle_beta   90.00
_cell.angle_gamma   90.00
#
_symmetry.space_group_name_H-M   'P 1'
#
loop_
_entity.id
_entity.type
_entity.pdbx_description
1 polymer ?
#
loop_
_entity_poly.entity_id
_entity_poly.type
_entity_poly.pdbx_seq_one_letter_code
_entity_poly.pdbx_strand_id
1 'polypeptide(L)'
;LINQGRLIETFSDLIRINSPSFSEREIGEFLKRRLEAVGCRVEFQEYDRSFNLMGFKKGNNPDIPPLLLSGHMDTIEPTEGIAFSIDDEAIRSTGNTVLGADDKSALAQIIEALMVINEKGLAHGDLEIVFTSAEETGLFGARSLDFSRLKSRHALILDSSGSVGSIVIAAPTHYTYEMKITGKAAHAGIEPEKGISAIR
;
A
#
# COMPACT_ATOMS: atom_id res chain seq x y z
N LEU A 1 1.49 25.62 -3.71
CA LEU A 1 1.26 25.03 -2.41
C LEU A 1 2.22 23.87 -2.13
N ILE A 2 2.36 22.91 -3.04
CA ILE A 2 3.18 21.70 -2.89
C ILE A 2 4.66 22.06 -3.08
N ASN A 3 5.53 21.51 -2.22
CA ASN A 3 6.97 21.58 -2.39
C ASN A 3 7.43 20.38 -3.24
N GLN A 4 7.60 20.60 -4.54
CA GLN A 4 7.96 19.55 -5.49
C GLN A 4 9.31 18.89 -5.14
N GLY A 5 10.30 19.68 -4.72
CA GLY A 5 11.62 19.13 -4.32
C GLY A 5 11.50 18.16 -3.16
N ARG A 6 10.78 18.54 -2.11
CA ARG A 6 10.54 17.68 -0.94
C ARG A 6 9.70 16.43 -1.27
N LEU A 7 8.69 16.56 -2.17
CA LEU A 7 7.92 15.42 -2.64
C LEU A 7 8.82 14.40 -3.34
N ILE A 8 9.67 14.87 -4.27
CA ILE A 8 10.63 14.02 -4.99
C ILE A 8 11.65 13.40 -4.04
N GLU A 9 12.16 14.16 -3.06
CA GLU A 9 13.07 13.66 -2.05
C GLU A 9 12.42 12.54 -1.21
N THR A 10 11.21 12.78 -0.69
CA THR A 10 10.46 11.78 0.08
C THR A 10 10.20 10.52 -0.74
N PHE A 11 9.78 10.67 -1.99
CA PHE A 11 9.59 9.52 -2.89
C PHE A 11 10.90 8.77 -3.14
N SER A 12 12.00 9.51 -3.38
CA SER A 12 13.33 8.92 -3.58
C SER A 12 13.82 8.13 -2.36
N ASP A 13 13.55 8.62 -1.15
CA ASP A 13 13.86 7.91 0.08
C ASP A 13 13.04 6.61 0.19
N LEU A 14 11.73 6.68 -0.12
CA LEU A 14 10.84 5.54 -0.06
C LEU A 14 11.23 4.42 -1.04
N ILE A 15 11.55 4.76 -2.30
CA ILE A 15 11.92 3.73 -3.29
C ILE A 15 13.25 3.04 -2.98
N ARG A 16 14.15 3.68 -2.21
CA ARG A 16 15.41 3.04 -1.76
C ARG A 16 15.20 1.98 -0.69
N ILE A 17 14.07 2.01 0.01
CA ILE A 17 13.73 0.99 1.02
C ILE A 17 13.10 -0.20 0.29
N ASN A 18 13.77 -1.35 0.31
CA ASN A 18 13.19 -2.58 -0.23
C ASN A 18 12.06 -3.07 0.70
N SER A 19 10.86 -3.24 0.16
CA SER A 19 9.69 -3.61 0.94
C SER A 19 8.78 -4.59 0.20
N PRO A 20 9.24 -5.81 -0.09
CA PRO A 20 8.36 -6.82 -0.66
C PRO A 20 7.27 -7.20 0.35
N SER A 21 6.15 -7.74 -0.15
CA SER A 21 5.02 -8.16 0.68
C SER A 21 5.46 -9.02 1.86
N PHE A 22 4.96 -8.73 3.06
CA PHE A 22 5.32 -9.32 4.36
C PHE A 22 6.72 -8.96 4.89
N SER A 23 7.42 -8.01 4.26
CA SER A 23 8.75 -7.53 4.70
C SER A 23 8.79 -6.01 4.81
N GLU A 24 7.67 -5.38 5.19
CA GLU A 24 7.48 -3.93 5.18
C GLU A 24 7.97 -3.22 6.45
N ARG A 25 8.64 -3.91 7.39
CA ARG A 25 8.99 -3.31 8.70
C ARG A 25 9.85 -2.06 8.57
N GLU A 26 10.85 -2.06 7.69
CA GLU A 26 11.74 -0.92 7.52
C GLU A 26 11.01 0.32 6.98
N ILE A 27 10.21 0.14 5.94
CA ILE A 27 9.40 1.23 5.38
C ILE A 27 8.32 1.69 6.38
N GLY A 28 7.73 0.78 7.15
CA GLY A 28 6.77 1.12 8.20
C GLY A 28 7.37 2.00 9.28
N GLU A 29 8.59 1.71 9.74
CA GLU A 29 9.30 2.54 10.72
C GLU A 29 9.71 3.90 10.12
N PHE A 30 10.09 3.95 8.85
CA PHE A 30 10.34 5.21 8.15
C PHE A 30 9.08 6.09 8.10
N LEU A 31 7.97 5.52 7.65
CA LEU A 31 6.68 6.21 7.54
C LEU A 31 6.15 6.67 8.90
N LYS A 32 6.30 5.83 9.93
CA LYS A 32 5.94 6.20 11.31
C LYS A 32 6.64 7.50 11.71
N ARG A 33 7.97 7.58 11.57
CA ARG A 33 8.72 8.80 11.91
C ARG A 33 8.26 10.03 11.11
N ARG A 34 7.95 9.85 9.80
CA ARG A 34 7.45 10.93 8.95
C ARG A 34 6.07 11.42 9.40
N LEU A 35 5.17 10.52 9.73
CA LEU A 35 3.83 10.86 10.23
C LEU A 35 3.88 11.51 11.63
N GLU A 36 4.71 11.01 12.54
CA GLU A 36 4.90 11.60 13.86
C GLU A 36 5.46 13.03 13.76
N ALA A 37 6.37 13.29 12.83
CA ALA A 37 6.95 14.61 12.60
C ALA A 37 5.92 15.66 12.13
N VAL A 38 4.82 15.22 11.50
CA VAL A 38 3.70 16.09 11.11
C VAL A 38 2.56 16.11 12.14
N GLY A 39 2.79 15.57 13.34
CA GLY A 39 1.86 15.62 14.48
C GLY A 39 0.79 14.55 14.47
N CYS A 40 1.00 13.43 13.77
CA CYS A 40 0.12 12.28 13.88
C CYS A 40 0.48 11.44 15.12
N ARG A 41 -0.52 10.90 15.80
CA ARG A 41 -0.34 9.73 16.66
C ARG A 41 -0.30 8.51 15.76
N VAL A 42 0.73 7.68 15.88
CA VAL A 42 0.97 6.55 14.98
C VAL A 42 1.08 5.25 15.76
N GLU A 43 0.50 4.19 15.23
CA GLU A 43 0.55 2.87 15.81
C GLU A 43 0.62 1.80 14.71
N PHE A 44 1.23 0.67 15.03
CA PHE A 44 1.17 -0.53 14.22
C PHE A 44 -0.04 -1.36 14.64
N GLN A 45 -0.87 -1.73 13.69
CA GLN A 45 -1.91 -2.73 13.87
C GLN A 45 -1.38 -4.06 13.36
N GLU A 46 -0.80 -4.85 14.25
CA GLU A 46 -0.26 -6.17 13.91
C GLU A 46 -1.38 -7.15 13.54
N TYR A 47 -1.09 -8.03 12.60
CA TYR A 47 -1.92 -9.18 12.26
C TYR A 47 -1.01 -10.40 11.97
N ASP A 48 -1.58 -11.58 11.75
CA ASP A 48 -0.87 -12.87 11.71
C ASP A 48 0.50 -12.88 11.00
N ARG A 49 0.63 -12.18 9.86
CA ARG A 49 1.83 -12.24 9.03
C ARG A 49 2.58 -10.92 8.88
N SER A 50 1.95 -9.80 9.19
CA SER A 50 2.52 -8.47 9.02
C SER A 50 1.75 -7.43 9.87
N PHE A 51 1.67 -6.20 9.42
CA PHE A 51 1.00 -5.11 10.14
C PHE A 51 0.47 -4.06 9.16
N ASN A 52 -0.51 -3.28 9.60
CA ASN A 52 -0.87 -2.01 8.99
C ASN A 52 -0.32 -0.86 9.82
N LEU A 53 0.06 0.24 9.20
CA LEU A 53 0.45 1.45 9.90
C LEU A 53 -0.76 2.40 9.94
N MET A 54 -1.19 2.78 11.15
CA MET A 54 -2.32 3.66 11.36
C MET A 54 -1.86 4.99 11.95
N GLY A 55 -2.17 6.09 11.28
CA GLY A 55 -1.90 7.45 11.72
C GLY A 55 -3.20 8.22 12.01
N PHE A 56 -3.19 9.02 13.06
CA PHE A 56 -4.34 9.84 13.46
C PHE A 56 -3.89 11.26 13.71
N LYS A 57 -4.40 12.20 12.93
CA LYS A 57 -4.15 13.61 13.09
C LYS A 57 -5.43 14.34 13.48
N LYS A 58 -5.39 15.01 14.62
CA LYS A 58 -6.54 15.80 15.10
C LYS A 58 -6.79 17.00 14.20
N GLY A 59 -8.03 17.16 13.78
CA GLY A 59 -8.49 18.30 13.00
C GLY A 59 -8.49 19.61 13.80
N ASN A 60 -8.37 20.71 13.08
CA ASN A 60 -8.48 22.07 13.64
C ASN A 60 -9.84 22.72 13.35
N ASN A 61 -10.71 22.06 12.59
CA ASN A 61 -12.09 22.50 12.32
C ASN A 61 -13.06 21.32 12.49
N PRO A 62 -13.91 21.34 13.55
CA PRO A 62 -14.85 20.27 13.82
C PRO A 62 -16.02 20.17 12.83
N ASP A 63 -16.28 21.22 12.04
CA ASP A 63 -17.34 21.22 11.03
C ASP A 63 -16.95 20.45 9.75
N ILE A 64 -15.65 20.13 9.60
CA ILE A 64 -15.17 19.34 8.48
C ILE A 64 -15.18 17.87 8.90
N PRO A 65 -15.84 16.99 8.12
CA PRO A 65 -15.91 15.57 8.45
C PRO A 65 -14.53 14.90 8.40
N PRO A 66 -14.33 13.81 9.16
CA PRO A 66 -13.09 13.03 9.08
C PRO A 66 -12.86 12.46 7.67
N LEU A 67 -11.59 12.38 7.28
CA LEU A 67 -11.15 11.82 5.99
C LEU A 67 -10.05 10.79 6.22
N LEU A 68 -10.20 9.63 5.58
CA LEU A 68 -9.17 8.60 5.50
C LEU A 68 -8.32 8.80 4.24
N LEU A 69 -7.00 8.74 4.41
CA LEU A 69 -6.01 8.70 3.33
C LEU A 69 -5.30 7.35 3.37
N SER A 70 -5.22 6.65 2.25
CA SER A 70 -4.65 5.30 2.22
C SER A 70 -3.80 5.05 0.98
N GLY A 71 -2.82 4.19 1.15
CA GLY A 71 -1.96 3.59 0.16
C GLY A 71 -1.34 2.31 0.74
N HIS A 72 -0.54 1.57 -0.03
CA HIS A 72 0.14 0.38 0.47
C HIS A 72 1.66 0.55 0.54
N MET A 73 2.30 -0.23 1.43
CA MET A 73 3.72 -0.14 1.74
C MET A 73 4.58 -1.10 0.92
N ASP A 74 4.00 -2.21 0.51
CA ASP A 74 4.70 -3.23 -0.25
C ASP A 74 4.77 -2.91 -1.73
N THR A 75 5.69 -3.59 -2.41
CA THR A 75 5.91 -3.49 -3.85
C THR A 75 6.13 -4.88 -4.43
N ILE A 76 5.82 -5.04 -5.72
CA ILE A 76 6.30 -6.17 -6.49
C ILE A 76 7.83 -6.16 -6.57
N GLU A 77 8.42 -7.32 -6.81
CA GLU A 77 9.87 -7.49 -6.93
C GLU A 77 10.32 -7.58 -8.42
N PRO A 78 11.59 -7.32 -8.75
CA PRO A 78 12.69 -6.97 -7.84
C PRO A 78 12.80 -5.45 -7.62
N THR A 79 13.03 -5.03 -6.37
CA THR A 79 13.31 -3.62 -6.01
C THR A 79 14.63 -3.46 -5.24
N GLU A 80 15.28 -4.56 -4.84
CA GLU A 80 16.53 -4.49 -4.09
C GLU A 80 17.66 -3.88 -4.94
N GLY A 81 18.37 -2.92 -4.34
CA GLY A 81 19.50 -2.25 -4.99
C GLY A 81 19.09 -1.33 -6.15
N ILE A 82 17.90 -0.75 -6.07
CA ILE A 82 17.36 0.13 -7.11
C ILE A 82 18.33 1.24 -7.51
N ALA A 83 18.50 1.40 -8.82
CA ALA A 83 19.11 2.56 -9.45
C ALA A 83 18.04 3.31 -10.26
N PHE A 84 18.02 4.62 -10.16
CA PHE A 84 17.02 5.43 -10.85
C PHE A 84 17.59 6.78 -11.31
N SER A 85 16.97 7.38 -12.30
CA SER A 85 17.24 8.73 -12.79
C SER A 85 16.02 9.62 -12.57
N ILE A 86 16.28 10.90 -12.41
CA ILE A 86 15.28 11.96 -12.30
C ILE A 86 15.56 12.98 -13.40
N ASP A 87 14.56 13.26 -14.20
CA ASP A 87 14.58 14.36 -15.18
C ASP A 87 13.35 15.26 -14.99
N ASP A 88 13.17 16.25 -15.85
CA ASP A 88 12.06 17.22 -15.74
C ASP A 88 10.68 16.60 -15.99
N GLU A 89 10.63 15.40 -16.58
CA GLU A 89 9.37 14.74 -16.96
C GLU A 89 9.01 13.56 -16.07
N ALA A 90 10.03 12.80 -15.56
CA ALA A 90 9.77 11.56 -14.86
C ALA A 90 10.93 11.07 -13.97
N ILE A 91 10.61 10.15 -13.09
CA ILE A 91 11.55 9.32 -12.36
C ILE A 91 11.48 7.91 -12.95
N ARG A 92 12.62 7.35 -13.34
CA ARG A 92 12.71 6.06 -14.04
C ARG A 92 13.74 5.15 -13.39
N SER A 93 13.40 3.88 -13.26
CA SER A 93 14.42 2.86 -12.96
C SER A 93 15.42 2.80 -14.12
N THR A 94 16.71 2.69 -13.77
CA THR A 94 17.82 2.59 -14.75
C THR A 94 18.53 1.24 -14.71
N GLY A 95 18.08 0.33 -13.83
CA GLY A 95 18.63 -1.01 -13.66
C GLY A 95 17.64 -2.11 -14.05
N ASN A 96 17.83 -3.28 -13.48
CA ASN A 96 16.99 -4.47 -13.71
C ASN A 96 15.85 -4.58 -12.66
N THR A 97 15.52 -3.50 -11.97
CA THR A 97 14.47 -3.45 -10.96
C THR A 97 13.24 -2.70 -11.48
N VAL A 98 12.09 -2.97 -10.90
CA VAL A 98 10.95 -2.06 -10.99
C VAL A 98 11.24 -0.80 -10.18
N LEU A 99 10.56 0.31 -10.49
CA LEU A 99 10.75 1.57 -9.75
C LEU A 99 10.13 1.50 -8.34
N GLY A 100 9.08 0.71 -8.19
CA GLY A 100 8.30 0.64 -6.94
C GLY A 100 7.47 1.90 -6.68
N ALA A 101 7.04 2.59 -7.75
CA ALA A 101 6.20 3.77 -7.63
C ALA A 101 4.79 3.43 -7.14
N ASP A 102 4.32 2.28 -7.48
CA ASP A 102 3.15 1.61 -6.95
C ASP A 102 3.52 0.96 -5.61
N ASP A 103 3.06 1.41 -4.46
CA ASP A 103 2.25 2.61 -4.25
C ASP A 103 3.04 3.68 -3.43
N LYS A 104 4.38 3.64 -3.45
CA LYS A 104 5.24 4.60 -2.73
C LYS A 104 5.02 6.05 -3.18
N SER A 105 4.49 6.24 -4.37
CA SER A 105 4.09 7.56 -4.85
C SER A 105 2.93 8.15 -4.05
N ALA A 106 1.93 7.35 -3.70
CA ALA A 106 0.85 7.76 -2.81
C ALA A 106 1.35 8.08 -1.40
N LEU A 107 2.25 7.23 -0.85
CA LEU A 107 2.83 7.46 0.47
C LEU A 107 3.53 8.82 0.54
N ALA A 108 4.34 9.15 -0.48
CA ALA A 108 5.01 10.44 -0.57
C ALA A 108 4.01 11.60 -0.71
N GLN A 109 2.96 11.45 -1.51
CA GLN A 109 1.92 12.46 -1.70
C GLN A 109 1.13 12.73 -0.41
N ILE A 110 0.78 11.69 0.34
CA ILE A 110 0.08 11.82 1.62
C ILE A 110 0.96 12.56 2.63
N ILE A 111 2.25 12.20 2.75
CA ILE A 111 3.19 12.88 3.64
C ILE A 111 3.30 14.36 3.25
N GLU A 112 3.49 14.68 1.98
CA GLU A 112 3.58 16.06 1.50
C GLU A 112 2.31 16.85 1.77
N ALA A 113 1.13 16.26 1.55
CA ALA A 113 -0.15 16.89 1.84
C ALA A 113 -0.27 17.26 3.33
N LEU A 114 0.10 16.37 4.24
CA LEU A 114 0.10 16.62 5.68
C LEU A 114 1.09 17.72 6.08
N MET A 115 2.26 17.77 5.44
CA MET A 115 3.25 18.84 5.65
C MET A 115 2.69 20.20 5.20
N VAL A 116 2.08 20.25 4.01
CA VAL A 116 1.46 21.49 3.49
C VAL A 116 0.32 21.96 4.40
N ILE A 117 -0.54 21.06 4.88
CA ILE A 117 -1.61 21.37 5.82
C ILE A 117 -1.03 22.06 7.07
N ASN A 118 0.05 21.53 7.64
CA ASN A 118 0.71 22.12 8.81
C ASN A 118 1.35 23.48 8.50
N GLU A 119 2.13 23.56 7.43
CA GLU A 119 2.89 24.77 7.07
C GLU A 119 1.98 25.95 6.75
N LYS A 120 0.82 25.67 6.17
CA LYS A 120 -0.12 26.70 5.74
C LYS A 120 -1.27 26.92 6.74
N GLY A 121 -1.34 26.13 7.81
CA GLY A 121 -2.43 26.20 8.78
C GLY A 121 -3.79 25.97 8.14
N LEU A 122 -3.89 25.08 7.16
CA LEU A 122 -5.14 24.85 6.43
C LEU A 122 -6.19 24.24 7.35
N ALA A 123 -7.44 24.69 7.19
CA ALA A 123 -8.57 24.11 7.92
C ALA A 123 -8.82 22.66 7.45
N HIS A 124 -8.91 21.74 8.41
CA HIS A 124 -9.18 20.33 8.13
C HIS A 124 -9.91 19.65 9.28
N GLY A 125 -10.70 18.63 8.98
CA GLY A 125 -11.26 17.70 9.96
C GLY A 125 -10.22 16.73 10.50
N ASP A 126 -10.64 15.77 11.30
CA ASP A 126 -9.75 14.67 11.71
C ASP A 126 -9.26 13.94 10.46
N LEU A 127 -7.95 13.65 10.39
CA LEU A 127 -7.35 12.87 9.30
C LEU A 127 -6.91 11.53 9.86
N GLU A 128 -7.34 10.48 9.18
CA GLU A 128 -6.94 9.11 9.43
C GLU A 128 -6.06 8.65 8.27
N ILE A 129 -4.95 8.06 8.58
CA ILE A 129 -3.99 7.54 7.61
C ILE A 129 -3.88 6.05 7.82
N VAL A 130 -4.03 5.28 6.77
CA VAL A 130 -3.80 3.83 6.80
C VAL A 130 -2.87 3.46 5.67
N PHE A 131 -1.69 2.96 6.03
CA PHE A 131 -0.79 2.35 5.08
C PHE A 131 -0.83 0.84 5.29
N THR A 132 -1.36 0.14 4.29
CA THR A 132 -1.54 -1.31 4.36
C THR A 132 -0.28 -2.05 3.92
N SER A 133 -0.16 -3.30 4.31
CA SER A 133 0.89 -4.22 3.86
C SER A 133 0.31 -5.33 3.00
N ALA A 134 1.18 -6.00 2.24
CA ALA A 134 0.86 -7.18 1.43
C ALA A 134 -0.40 -6.98 0.54
N GLU A 135 -0.47 -5.82 -0.13
CA GLU A 135 -1.49 -5.51 -1.11
C GLU A 135 -1.31 -6.40 -2.34
N GLU A 136 -0.09 -6.42 -2.90
CA GLU A 136 0.32 -7.05 -4.14
C GLU A 136 0.14 -8.59 -4.15
N THR A 137 0.00 -9.18 -2.98
CA THR A 137 -0.22 -10.62 -2.81
C THR A 137 -1.65 -10.98 -2.43
N GLY A 138 -2.58 -10.02 -2.47
CA GLY A 138 -4.00 -10.26 -2.27
C GLY A 138 -4.65 -9.48 -1.15
N LEU A 139 -4.27 -8.23 -0.93
CA LEU A 139 -4.93 -7.28 -0.02
C LEU A 139 -4.91 -7.74 1.45
N PHE A 140 -3.87 -8.46 1.90
CA PHE A 140 -3.84 -9.05 3.24
C PHE A 140 -3.98 -8.01 4.34
N GLY A 141 -3.25 -6.89 4.25
CA GLY A 141 -3.35 -5.80 5.19
C GLY A 141 -4.74 -5.19 5.24
N ALA A 142 -5.32 -4.89 4.09
CA ALA A 142 -6.66 -4.31 4.00
C ALA A 142 -7.75 -5.25 4.55
N ARG A 143 -7.64 -6.56 4.28
CA ARG A 143 -8.56 -7.57 4.83
C ARG A 143 -8.42 -7.75 6.34
N SER A 144 -7.25 -7.48 6.89
CA SER A 144 -6.96 -7.60 8.32
C SER A 144 -7.18 -6.30 9.09
N LEU A 145 -7.59 -5.23 8.39
CA LEU A 145 -7.79 -3.92 9.00
C LEU A 145 -8.97 -3.92 9.98
N ASP A 146 -8.73 -3.44 11.19
CA ASP A 146 -9.78 -3.20 12.17
C ASP A 146 -10.50 -1.89 11.89
N PHE A 147 -11.53 -1.97 11.07
CA PHE A 147 -12.37 -0.82 10.69
C PHE A 147 -13.09 -0.15 11.87
N SER A 148 -13.24 -0.83 13.02
CA SER A 148 -13.87 -0.24 14.21
C SER A 148 -13.07 0.91 14.80
N ARG A 149 -11.78 1.00 14.47
CA ARG A 149 -10.86 2.05 14.89
C ARG A 149 -10.95 3.32 14.04
N LEU A 150 -11.65 3.27 12.90
CA LEU A 150 -11.81 4.37 11.96
C LEU A 150 -13.16 5.05 12.15
N LYS A 151 -13.15 6.38 12.06
CA LYS A 151 -14.35 7.23 12.15
C LYS A 151 -14.77 7.78 10.79
N SER A 152 -13.82 7.85 9.86
CA SER A 152 -14.04 8.37 8.52
C SER A 152 -15.04 7.52 7.75
N ARG A 153 -15.99 8.22 7.08
CA ARG A 153 -16.94 7.60 6.15
C ARG A 153 -16.56 7.79 4.69
N HIS A 154 -15.51 8.58 4.45
CA HIS A 154 -14.96 8.85 3.14
C HIS A 154 -13.48 8.53 3.18
N ALA A 155 -12.99 7.92 2.11
CA ALA A 155 -11.59 7.58 1.95
C ALA A 155 -11.09 8.02 0.58
N LEU A 156 -9.85 8.47 0.53
CA LEU A 156 -9.06 8.61 -0.69
C LEU A 156 -7.99 7.52 -0.66
N ILE A 157 -8.12 6.55 -1.53
CA ILE A 157 -7.14 5.49 -1.75
C ILE A 157 -6.39 5.89 -3.01
N LEU A 158 -5.08 6.16 -2.88
CA LEU A 158 -4.29 6.76 -3.95
C LEU A 158 -3.58 5.70 -4.80
N ASP A 159 -4.24 4.59 -5.00
CA ASP A 159 -3.76 3.39 -5.68
C ASP A 159 -4.61 3.16 -6.94
N SER A 160 -4.41 3.99 -7.95
CA SER A 160 -5.15 3.87 -9.21
C SER A 160 -4.32 4.35 -10.40
N SER A 161 -4.40 3.61 -11.49
CA SER A 161 -3.86 4.01 -12.78
C SER A 161 -4.77 5.03 -13.49
N GLY A 162 -4.22 5.77 -14.44
CA GLY A 162 -4.97 6.71 -15.26
C GLY A 162 -4.45 8.14 -15.20
N SER A 163 -5.22 9.06 -15.75
CA SER A 163 -4.85 10.47 -15.77
C SER A 163 -5.01 11.10 -14.38
N VAL A 164 -4.13 12.04 -14.03
CA VAL A 164 -4.26 12.83 -12.80
C VAL A 164 -5.63 13.50 -12.73
N GLY A 165 -6.30 13.33 -11.58
CA GLY A 165 -7.66 13.82 -11.35
C GLY A 165 -8.78 12.83 -11.70
N SER A 166 -8.46 11.65 -12.25
CA SER A 166 -9.43 10.58 -12.40
C SER A 166 -9.80 10.00 -11.03
N ILE A 167 -11.09 9.68 -10.86
CA ILE A 167 -11.61 9.06 -9.63
C ILE A 167 -12.33 7.78 -10.02
N VAL A 168 -11.85 6.65 -9.49
CA VAL A 168 -12.50 5.33 -9.62
C VAL A 168 -13.50 5.19 -8.49
N ILE A 169 -14.78 5.05 -8.81
CA ILE A 169 -15.88 4.97 -7.84
C ILE A 169 -16.50 3.58 -7.71
N ALA A 170 -16.01 2.62 -8.48
CA ALA A 170 -16.46 1.24 -8.44
C ALA A 170 -15.32 0.29 -8.81
N ALA A 171 -15.30 -0.87 -8.19
CA ALA A 171 -14.33 -1.93 -8.48
C ALA A 171 -15.06 -3.23 -8.83
N PRO A 172 -14.48 -4.09 -9.68
CA PRO A 172 -15.02 -5.42 -9.96
C PRO A 172 -14.86 -6.33 -8.73
N THR A 173 -15.73 -7.34 -8.65
CA THR A 173 -15.55 -8.40 -7.67
C THR A 173 -14.45 -9.35 -8.15
N HIS A 174 -13.50 -9.66 -7.28
CA HIS A 174 -12.45 -10.64 -7.54
C HIS A 174 -12.64 -11.88 -6.68
N TYR A 175 -12.57 -13.05 -7.31
CA TYR A 175 -12.59 -14.35 -6.63
C TYR A 175 -11.34 -15.13 -7.00
N THR A 176 -10.70 -15.73 -6.01
CA THR A 176 -9.65 -16.73 -6.20
C THR A 176 -10.21 -18.10 -5.86
N TYR A 177 -10.04 -19.05 -6.74
CA TYR A 177 -10.46 -20.43 -6.53
C TYR A 177 -9.23 -21.32 -6.47
N GLU A 178 -9.11 -22.09 -5.39
CA GLU A 178 -8.14 -23.18 -5.28
C GLU A 178 -8.89 -24.50 -5.45
N MET A 179 -8.44 -25.33 -6.40
CA MET A 179 -9.05 -26.61 -6.68
C MET A 179 -8.01 -27.72 -6.48
N LYS A 180 -8.24 -28.60 -5.53
CA LYS A 180 -7.41 -29.78 -5.28
C LYS A 180 -8.11 -31.02 -5.83
N ILE A 181 -7.52 -31.63 -6.88
CA ILE A 181 -8.03 -32.88 -7.48
C ILE A 181 -7.14 -34.00 -6.99
N THR A 182 -7.74 -35.03 -6.38
CA THR A 182 -7.02 -36.19 -5.85
C THR A 182 -7.39 -37.44 -6.67
N GLY A 183 -6.40 -38.00 -7.30
CA GLY A 183 -6.53 -39.26 -8.01
C GLY A 183 -6.19 -40.46 -7.11
N LYS A 184 -6.29 -41.65 -7.69
CA LYS A 184 -5.88 -42.92 -7.06
C LYS A 184 -4.84 -43.60 -7.94
N ALA A 185 -3.66 -43.87 -7.38
CA ALA A 185 -2.61 -44.58 -8.10
C ALA A 185 -2.98 -46.07 -8.27
N ALA A 186 -2.69 -46.61 -9.44
CA ALA A 186 -2.74 -48.04 -9.72
C ALA A 186 -1.60 -48.46 -10.65
N HIS A 187 -1.24 -49.71 -10.68
CA HIS A 187 -0.21 -50.22 -11.56
C HIS A 187 -0.73 -50.26 -13.00
N ALA A 188 -0.12 -49.47 -13.89
CA ALA A 188 -0.60 -49.27 -15.26
C ALA A 188 -0.68 -50.55 -16.12
N GLY A 189 0.14 -51.56 -15.84
CA GLY A 189 0.19 -52.81 -16.59
C GLY A 189 -0.56 -53.99 -15.94
N ILE A 190 -0.95 -53.87 -14.66
CA ILE A 190 -1.55 -54.98 -13.90
C ILE A 190 -3.01 -54.70 -13.58
N GLU A 191 -3.31 -53.49 -13.09
CA GLU A 191 -4.67 -53.13 -12.60
C GLU A 191 -5.01 -51.67 -12.99
N PRO A 192 -4.91 -51.29 -14.27
CA PRO A 192 -5.16 -49.92 -14.70
C PRO A 192 -6.59 -49.42 -14.36
N GLU A 193 -7.55 -50.33 -14.33
CA GLU A 193 -8.95 -50.04 -14.01
C GLU A 193 -9.18 -49.62 -12.55
N LYS A 194 -8.23 -49.92 -11.65
CA LYS A 194 -8.31 -49.52 -10.24
C LYS A 194 -7.78 -48.08 -10.00
N GLY A 195 -7.15 -47.50 -11.02
CA GLY A 195 -6.66 -46.12 -10.97
C GLY A 195 -7.75 -45.09 -11.23
N ILE A 196 -7.58 -43.90 -10.65
CA ILE A 196 -8.38 -42.70 -10.92
C ILE A 196 -7.44 -41.61 -11.32
N SER A 197 -7.52 -41.11 -12.57
CA SER A 197 -6.69 -40.00 -13.04
C SER A 197 -7.14 -38.69 -12.37
N ALA A 198 -6.18 -37.95 -11.82
CA ALA A 198 -6.44 -36.57 -11.33
C ALA A 198 -6.41 -35.52 -12.47
N ILE A 199 -6.03 -35.93 -13.70
CA ILE A 199 -5.85 -35.02 -14.84
C ILE A 199 -6.96 -35.20 -15.90
N ARG A 200 -7.76 -36.26 -15.81
CA ARG A 200 -8.84 -36.60 -16.76
C ARG A 200 -10.17 -36.54 -16.09
#